data_e485633d4eb5d24f112be682c84832d0
#
_entry.id   e485633d4eb5d24f112be682c84832d0
#
_cell.length_a   1.000
_cell.length_b   1.000
_cell.length_c   1.000
_cell.angle_alpha   90.00
_cell.angle_beta   90.00
_cell.angle_gamma   90.00
#
_symmetry.space_group_name_H-M   'P 1'
#
loop_
_entity.id
_entity.type
_entity.pdbx_description
1 polymer ?
#
loop_
_entity_poly.entity_id
_entity_poly.type
_entity_poly.pdbx_seq_one_letter_code
_entity_poly.pdbx_strand_id
1 'polypeptide(L)'
;MAREAIFSMVESRGGVEGLVIADLYCGSGAMGIEAMSRGAVACYFVDSDSACLAAAKANWEALNLPGTVHFVKANLPKWVIPAEVGVVFADPPYGPLDSDALLVGTKAQMAIIENDRFAPAPAGWAVQKEKRYGTTLVTVLVAVEGDAS
;
A
#
# COMPACT_ATOMS: atom_id res chain seq x y z
N MET A 1 -12.04 -6.24 -8.50
CA MET A 1 -11.40 -7.29 -9.32
C MET A 1 -9.89 -7.31 -9.16
N ALA A 2 -9.22 -6.21 -9.34
CA ALA A 2 -7.78 -6.18 -9.10
C ALA A 2 -7.42 -6.51 -7.65
N ARG A 3 -8.24 -6.13 -6.68
CA ARG A 3 -7.99 -6.36 -5.26
C ARG A 3 -7.76 -7.82 -4.91
N GLU A 4 -8.63 -8.73 -5.37
CA GLU A 4 -8.46 -10.16 -5.11
C GLU A 4 -7.18 -10.70 -5.73
N ALA A 5 -6.89 -10.29 -6.96
CA ALA A 5 -5.68 -10.71 -7.66
C ALA A 5 -4.42 -10.18 -6.95
N ILE A 6 -4.46 -8.95 -6.47
CA ILE A 6 -3.37 -8.35 -5.72
C ILE A 6 -3.10 -9.15 -4.44
N PHE A 7 -4.14 -9.46 -3.68
CA PHE A 7 -3.96 -10.22 -2.44
C PHE A 7 -3.54 -11.66 -2.69
N SER A 8 -3.94 -12.26 -3.81
CA SER A 8 -3.39 -13.57 -4.21
C SER A 8 -1.87 -13.50 -4.42
N MET A 9 -1.40 -12.42 -5.05
CA MET A 9 0.04 -12.22 -5.23
C MET A 9 0.75 -11.99 -3.89
N VAL A 10 0.14 -11.23 -3.00
CA VAL A 10 0.69 -10.96 -1.67
C VAL A 10 0.75 -12.25 -0.85
N GLU A 11 -0.34 -13.03 -0.86
CA GLU A 11 -0.40 -14.31 -0.14
C GLU A 11 0.67 -15.29 -0.62
N SER A 12 0.95 -15.32 -1.91
CA SER A 12 2.01 -16.18 -2.45
C SER A 12 3.41 -15.79 -1.96
N ARG A 13 3.54 -14.61 -1.35
CA ARG A 13 4.80 -14.07 -0.82
C ARG A 13 4.81 -13.93 0.69
N GLY A 14 3.98 -14.69 1.39
CA GLY A 14 3.93 -14.70 2.84
C GLY A 14 2.74 -13.96 3.46
N GLY A 15 1.97 -13.25 2.64
CA GLY A 15 0.76 -12.57 3.11
C GLY A 15 1.02 -11.35 3.96
N VAL A 16 -0.04 -10.89 4.62
CA VAL A 16 0.00 -9.69 5.48
C VAL A 16 -0.21 -10.01 6.95
N GLU A 17 -0.42 -11.28 7.30
CA GLU A 17 -0.71 -11.66 8.68
C GLU A 17 0.41 -11.22 9.61
N GLY A 18 0.03 -10.53 10.68
CA GLY A 18 0.98 -10.03 11.68
C GLY A 18 1.73 -8.76 11.26
N LEU A 19 1.46 -8.24 10.07
CA LEU A 19 2.20 -7.09 9.56
C LEU A 19 1.44 -5.78 9.76
N VAL A 20 2.18 -4.69 9.72
CA VAL A 20 1.66 -3.33 9.69
C VAL A 20 1.63 -2.86 8.22
N ILE A 21 0.52 -2.28 7.82
CA ILE A 21 0.26 -1.90 6.42
C ILE A 21 0.14 -0.39 6.31
N ALA A 22 0.59 0.16 5.20
CA ALA A 22 0.23 1.52 4.80
C ALA A 22 -0.59 1.46 3.52
N ASP A 23 -1.77 2.07 3.54
CA ASP A 23 -2.67 2.19 2.41
C ASP A 23 -2.63 3.64 1.94
N LEU A 24 -1.73 3.92 0.99
CA LEU A 24 -1.46 5.27 0.50
C LEU A 24 -2.43 5.60 -0.63
N TYR A 25 -2.95 6.83 -0.63
CA TYR A 25 -4.06 7.23 -1.50
C TYR A 25 -5.25 6.32 -1.25
N CYS A 26 -5.61 6.17 0.02
CA CYS A 26 -6.49 5.08 0.45
C CYS A 26 -7.93 5.17 -0.04
N GLY A 27 -8.40 6.34 -0.43
CA GLY A 27 -9.79 6.52 -0.83
C GLY A 27 -10.74 6.01 0.25
N SER A 28 -11.62 5.09 -0.12
CA SER A 28 -12.58 4.48 0.83
C SER A 28 -11.95 3.45 1.77
N GLY A 29 -10.65 3.16 1.61
CA GLY A 29 -9.94 2.25 2.49
C GLY A 29 -10.03 0.77 2.14
N ALA A 30 -10.51 0.44 0.94
CA ALA A 30 -10.78 -0.96 0.57
C ALA A 30 -9.53 -1.85 0.67
N MET A 31 -8.36 -1.38 0.24
CA MET A 31 -7.14 -2.20 0.28
C MET A 31 -6.68 -2.45 1.71
N GLY A 32 -6.62 -1.41 2.52
CA GLY A 32 -6.21 -1.54 3.92
C GLY A 32 -7.17 -2.38 4.73
N ILE A 33 -8.48 -2.22 4.51
CA ILE A 33 -9.50 -3.03 5.18
C ILE A 33 -9.36 -4.50 4.78
N GLU A 34 -9.12 -4.78 3.50
CA GLU A 34 -8.87 -6.15 3.05
C GLU A 34 -7.65 -6.75 3.75
N ALA A 35 -6.57 -5.97 3.85
CA ALA A 35 -5.36 -6.42 4.55
C ALA A 35 -5.66 -6.73 6.02
N MET A 36 -6.42 -5.88 6.69
CA MET A 36 -6.80 -6.12 8.09
C MET A 36 -7.65 -7.37 8.23
N SER A 37 -8.57 -7.63 7.29
CA SER A 37 -9.39 -8.84 7.29
C SER A 37 -8.56 -10.11 7.06
N ARG A 38 -7.37 -9.96 6.48
CA ARG A 38 -6.44 -11.08 6.24
C ARG A 38 -5.37 -11.21 7.32
N GLY A 39 -5.53 -10.52 8.44
CA GLY A 39 -4.68 -10.70 9.62
C GLY A 39 -3.60 -9.66 9.83
N ALA A 40 -3.55 -8.59 9.05
CA ALA A 40 -2.67 -7.48 9.38
C ALA A 40 -3.05 -6.92 10.76
N VAL A 41 -2.06 -6.48 11.51
CA VAL A 41 -2.27 -6.04 12.90
C VAL A 41 -2.53 -4.54 13.02
N ALA A 42 -2.10 -3.77 12.03
CA ALA A 42 -2.33 -2.32 12.00
C ALA A 42 -2.31 -1.81 10.58
N CYS A 43 -2.99 -0.69 10.34
CA CYS A 43 -3.01 -0.03 9.04
C CYS A 43 -3.02 1.48 9.20
N TYR A 44 -2.16 2.14 8.42
CA TYR A 44 -2.20 3.58 8.23
C TYR A 44 -2.97 3.86 6.93
N PHE A 45 -4.13 4.47 7.06
CA PHE A 45 -4.91 4.95 5.91
C PHE A 45 -4.52 6.39 5.65
N VAL A 46 -3.91 6.66 4.51
CA VAL A 46 -3.33 7.97 4.21
C VAL A 46 -3.95 8.54 2.94
N ASP A 47 -4.47 9.74 3.04
CA ASP A 47 -5.06 10.45 1.89
C ASP A 47 -5.00 11.96 2.16
N SER A 48 -5.01 12.77 1.11
CA SER A 48 -5.10 14.22 1.24
C SER A 48 -6.53 14.71 1.41
N ASP A 49 -7.51 13.88 1.09
CA ASP A 49 -8.93 14.23 1.08
C ASP A 49 -9.60 13.78 2.39
N SER A 50 -10.08 14.74 3.16
CA SER A 50 -10.78 14.46 4.42
C SER A 50 -12.03 13.62 4.22
N ALA A 51 -12.74 13.78 3.09
CA ALA A 51 -13.93 12.99 2.80
C ALA A 51 -13.59 11.53 2.56
N CYS A 52 -12.46 11.25 1.88
CA CYS A 52 -11.97 9.89 1.71
C CYS A 52 -11.64 9.26 3.06
N LEU A 53 -10.94 9.98 3.93
CA LEU A 53 -10.60 9.46 5.26
C LEU A 53 -11.84 9.20 6.11
N ALA A 54 -12.85 10.06 6.03
CA ALA A 54 -14.12 9.84 6.73
C ALA A 54 -14.82 8.58 6.21
N ALA A 55 -14.81 8.36 4.90
CA ALA A 55 -15.40 7.16 4.31
C ALA A 55 -14.65 5.90 4.74
N ALA A 56 -13.30 5.95 4.71
CA ALA A 56 -12.48 4.83 5.15
C ALA A 56 -12.76 4.48 6.62
N LYS A 57 -12.86 5.49 7.47
CA LYS A 57 -13.16 5.30 8.89
C LYS A 57 -14.54 4.65 9.08
N ALA A 58 -15.56 5.15 8.38
CA ALA A 58 -16.91 4.57 8.47
C ALA A 58 -16.92 3.11 8.00
N ASN A 59 -16.23 2.81 6.90
CA ASN A 59 -16.13 1.45 6.38
C ASN A 59 -15.42 0.52 7.36
N TRP A 60 -14.36 0.99 7.99
CA TRP A 60 -13.64 0.22 8.99
C TRP A 60 -14.51 -0.07 10.21
N GLU A 61 -15.15 0.96 10.76
CA GLU A 61 -15.98 0.82 11.97
C GLU A 61 -17.15 -0.13 11.76
N ALA A 62 -17.70 -0.21 10.54
CA ALA A 62 -18.84 -1.06 10.24
C ALA A 62 -18.53 -2.56 10.33
N LEU A 63 -17.25 -2.95 10.28
CA LEU A 63 -16.86 -4.35 10.16
C LEU A 63 -16.43 -4.99 11.49
N ASN A 64 -16.20 -4.21 12.53
CA ASN A 64 -15.76 -4.71 13.85
C ASN A 64 -14.56 -5.67 13.76
N LEU A 65 -13.61 -5.36 12.91
CA LEU A 65 -12.39 -6.16 12.79
C LEU A 65 -11.39 -5.81 13.90
N PRO A 66 -10.57 -6.78 14.33
CA PRO A 66 -9.53 -6.50 15.31
C PRO A 66 -8.37 -5.73 14.66
N GLY A 67 -7.59 -5.08 15.48
CA GLY A 67 -6.38 -4.39 15.04
C GLY A 67 -6.44 -2.90 15.30
N THR A 68 -5.33 -2.23 15.02
CA THR A 68 -5.16 -0.79 15.24
C THR A 68 -5.12 -0.07 13.90
N VAL A 69 -5.87 1.01 13.77
CA VAL A 69 -5.88 1.80 12.54
C VAL A 69 -5.59 3.27 12.84
N HIS A 70 -4.96 3.93 11.87
CA HIS A 70 -4.66 5.35 11.92
C HIS A 70 -5.15 5.98 10.62
N PHE A 71 -5.84 7.11 10.71
CA PHE A 71 -6.30 7.86 9.54
C PHE A 71 -5.48 9.14 9.48
N VAL A 72 -4.66 9.25 8.43
CA VAL A 72 -3.66 10.32 8.31
C VAL A 72 -3.95 11.18 7.10
N LYS A 73 -4.16 12.47 7.33
CA LYS A 73 -4.27 13.42 6.24
C LYS A 73 -2.88 13.93 5.87
N ALA A 74 -2.45 13.64 4.65
CA ALA A 74 -1.13 14.03 4.19
C ALA A 74 -1.11 14.24 2.68
N ASN A 75 -0.19 15.08 2.23
CA ASN A 75 0.03 15.32 0.80
C ASN A 75 1.08 14.33 0.29
N LEU A 76 0.59 13.22 -0.27
CA LEU A 76 1.48 12.23 -0.88
C LEU A 76 2.07 12.78 -2.17
N PRO A 77 3.30 12.39 -2.51
CA PRO A 77 4.10 11.33 -1.89
C PRO A 77 4.98 11.75 -0.70
N LYS A 78 4.80 12.93 -0.13
CA LYS A 78 5.74 13.52 0.84
C LYS A 78 5.54 13.07 2.29
N TRP A 79 4.77 12.03 2.54
CA TRP A 79 4.59 11.50 3.88
C TRP A 79 5.66 10.45 4.20
N VAL A 80 6.23 10.53 5.40
CA VAL A 80 7.24 9.57 5.84
C VAL A 80 6.55 8.33 6.36
N ILE A 81 6.79 7.19 5.70
CA ILE A 81 6.18 5.91 6.09
C ILE A 81 6.82 5.44 7.41
N PRO A 82 6.01 5.14 8.44
CA PRO A 82 6.55 4.64 9.71
C PRO A 82 7.41 3.39 9.55
N ALA A 83 8.43 3.28 10.39
CA ALA A 83 9.42 2.21 10.28
C ALA A 83 8.83 0.80 10.47
N GLU A 84 7.72 0.69 11.19
CA GLU A 84 7.07 -0.61 11.44
C GLU A 84 6.26 -1.12 10.25
N VAL A 85 6.02 -0.31 9.23
CA VAL A 85 5.24 -0.74 8.05
C VAL A 85 6.02 -1.78 7.26
N GLY A 86 5.41 -2.93 7.03
CA GLY A 86 6.00 -4.03 6.27
C GLY A 86 5.57 -4.08 4.81
N VAL A 87 4.34 -3.67 4.51
CA VAL A 87 3.79 -3.67 3.14
C VAL A 87 3.10 -2.35 2.87
N VAL A 88 3.37 -1.78 1.71
CA VAL A 88 2.78 -0.54 1.24
C VAL A 88 1.87 -0.84 0.05
N PHE A 89 0.63 -0.37 0.11
CA PHE A 89 -0.27 -0.32 -1.04
C PHE A 89 -0.41 1.14 -1.46
N ALA A 90 -0.37 1.42 -2.75
CA ALA A 90 -0.56 2.77 -3.27
C ALA A 90 -1.41 2.74 -4.52
N ASP A 91 -2.48 3.56 -4.52
CA ASP A 91 -3.40 3.72 -5.64
C ASP A 91 -3.49 5.21 -5.99
N PRO A 92 -2.40 5.81 -6.51
CA PRO A 92 -2.38 7.24 -6.82
C PRO A 92 -3.33 7.58 -7.97
N PRO A 93 -3.68 8.87 -8.13
CA PRO A 93 -4.34 9.32 -9.33
C PRO A 93 -3.52 8.91 -10.56
N TYR A 94 -4.20 8.61 -11.67
CA TYR A 94 -3.51 8.23 -12.90
C TYR A 94 -2.53 9.33 -13.33
N GLY A 95 -1.39 8.90 -13.83
CA GLY A 95 -0.33 9.80 -14.24
C GLY A 95 1.02 9.42 -13.64
N PRO A 96 2.06 10.21 -13.92
CA PRO A 96 3.38 9.94 -13.36
C PRO A 96 3.37 9.93 -11.85
N LEU A 97 4.06 8.94 -11.27
CA LEU A 97 4.24 8.82 -9.83
C LEU A 97 5.73 8.89 -9.53
N ASP A 98 6.10 9.72 -8.57
CA ASP A 98 7.46 9.76 -8.05
C ASP A 98 7.61 8.62 -7.02
N SER A 99 7.98 7.43 -7.49
CA SER A 99 8.16 6.27 -6.62
C SER A 99 9.31 6.47 -5.65
N ASP A 100 10.35 7.20 -6.04
CA ASP A 100 11.47 7.53 -5.15
C ASP A 100 10.97 8.31 -3.95
N ALA A 101 10.20 9.37 -4.18
CA ALA A 101 9.66 10.18 -3.09
C ALA A 101 8.69 9.38 -2.23
N LEU A 102 7.86 8.53 -2.84
CA LEU A 102 6.87 7.74 -2.12
C LEU A 102 7.51 6.76 -1.15
N LEU A 103 8.58 6.10 -1.57
CA LEU A 103 9.21 4.99 -0.82
C LEU A 103 10.50 5.38 -0.12
N VAL A 104 10.86 6.67 -0.14
CA VAL A 104 12.12 7.12 0.47
C VAL A 104 12.16 6.77 1.96
N GLY A 105 13.23 6.11 2.36
CA GLY A 105 13.47 5.80 3.77
C GLY A 105 12.58 4.73 4.39
N THR A 106 11.62 4.17 3.65
CA THR A 106 10.76 3.13 4.21
C THR A 106 11.56 1.85 4.47
N LYS A 107 11.14 1.13 5.51
CA LYS A 107 11.68 -0.18 5.83
C LYS A 107 10.77 -1.31 5.35
N ALA A 108 9.73 -0.97 4.60
CA ALA A 108 8.81 -1.95 4.05
C ALA A 108 9.56 -2.91 3.10
N GLN A 109 9.09 -4.15 3.06
CA GLN A 109 9.69 -5.20 2.23
C GLN A 109 9.02 -5.30 0.87
N MET A 110 7.80 -4.83 0.74
CA MET A 110 7.00 -4.93 -0.47
C MET A 110 6.15 -3.69 -0.64
N ALA A 111 6.01 -3.25 -1.89
CA ALA A 111 5.10 -2.17 -2.26
C ALA A 111 4.32 -2.60 -3.49
N ILE A 112 3.01 -2.42 -3.46
CA ILE A 112 2.11 -2.74 -4.55
C ILE A 112 1.50 -1.43 -5.03
N ILE A 113 1.76 -1.07 -6.29
CA ILE A 113 1.32 0.19 -6.87
C ILE A 113 0.36 -0.08 -8.01
N GLU A 114 -0.83 0.51 -7.93
CA GLU A 114 -1.82 0.50 -9.00
C GLU A 114 -1.78 1.85 -9.72
N ASN A 115 -1.77 1.82 -11.06
CA ASN A 115 -1.76 3.06 -11.84
C ASN A 115 -2.16 2.74 -13.30
N ASP A 116 -2.15 3.73 -14.17
CA ASP A 116 -2.33 3.55 -15.61
C ASP A 116 -1.01 3.24 -16.33
N ARG A 117 0.08 3.12 -15.60
CA ARG A 117 1.43 2.77 -16.08
C ARG A 117 2.16 1.97 -15.02
N PHE A 118 3.14 1.18 -15.44
CA PHE A 118 3.98 0.47 -14.48
C PHE A 118 4.91 1.45 -13.77
N ALA A 119 5.07 1.27 -12.46
CA ALA A 119 5.91 2.12 -11.64
C ALA A 119 7.38 1.68 -11.78
N PRO A 120 8.31 2.61 -11.98
CA PRO A 120 9.74 2.27 -11.97
C PRO A 120 10.18 1.93 -10.55
N ALA A 121 11.13 1.00 -10.43
CA ALA A 121 11.69 0.65 -9.13
C ALA A 121 12.67 1.75 -8.68
N PRO A 122 12.47 2.32 -7.49
CA PRO A 122 13.46 3.23 -6.91
C PRO A 122 14.74 2.49 -6.52
N ALA A 123 15.78 3.26 -6.19
CA ALA A 123 17.00 2.68 -5.64
C ALA A 123 16.68 1.85 -4.40
N GLY A 124 17.24 0.66 -4.31
CA GLY A 124 16.97 -0.28 -3.21
C GLY A 124 15.74 -1.14 -3.40
N TRP A 125 15.08 -1.03 -4.55
CA TRP A 125 13.89 -1.81 -4.89
C TRP A 125 14.06 -2.52 -6.23
N ALA A 126 13.34 -3.61 -6.43
CA ALA A 126 13.30 -4.34 -7.69
C ALA A 126 11.86 -4.63 -8.07
N VAL A 127 11.58 -4.61 -9.37
CA VAL A 127 10.29 -5.02 -9.88
C VAL A 127 10.20 -6.54 -9.79
N GLN A 128 9.27 -7.03 -8.98
CA GLN A 128 9.01 -8.47 -8.83
C GLN A 128 8.01 -8.94 -9.87
N LYS A 129 7.00 -8.12 -10.16
CA LYS A 129 5.95 -8.48 -11.09
C LYS A 129 5.28 -7.23 -11.64
N GLU A 130 4.89 -7.31 -12.91
CA GLU A 130 4.03 -6.31 -13.56
C GLU A 130 2.85 -7.05 -14.17
N LYS A 131 1.63 -6.58 -13.90
CA LYS A 131 0.42 -7.24 -14.36
C LYS A 131 -0.65 -6.23 -14.73
N ARG A 132 -1.38 -6.51 -15.80
CA ARG A 132 -2.53 -5.71 -16.22
C ARG A 132 -3.82 -6.36 -15.75
N TYR A 133 -4.70 -5.55 -15.16
CA TYR A 133 -6.07 -5.94 -14.82
C TYR A 133 -7.01 -4.88 -15.39
N GLY A 134 -7.62 -5.16 -16.56
CA GLY A 134 -8.42 -4.17 -17.26
C GLY A 134 -7.57 -2.98 -17.67
N THR A 135 -7.92 -1.78 -17.20
CA THR A 135 -7.15 -0.55 -17.45
C THR A 135 -6.14 -0.25 -16.34
N THR A 136 -6.09 -1.08 -15.30
CA THR A 136 -5.18 -0.88 -14.19
C THR A 136 -3.91 -1.72 -14.37
N LEU A 137 -2.77 -1.07 -14.25
CA LEU A 137 -1.47 -1.74 -14.26
C LEU A 137 -0.96 -1.83 -12.83
N VAL A 138 -0.61 -3.05 -12.41
CA VAL A 138 -0.14 -3.32 -11.05
C VAL A 138 1.35 -3.61 -11.11
N THR A 139 2.13 -2.89 -10.33
CA THR A 139 3.56 -3.13 -10.14
C THR A 139 3.78 -3.64 -8.72
N VAL A 140 4.41 -4.80 -8.59
CA VAL A 140 4.85 -5.33 -7.30
C VAL A 140 6.34 -5.07 -7.18
N LEU A 141 6.72 -4.25 -6.22
CA LEU A 141 8.10 -3.93 -5.90
C LEU A 141 8.51 -4.67 -4.64
N VAL A 142 9.72 -5.19 -4.62
CA VAL A 142 10.30 -5.80 -3.42
C VAL A 142 11.59 -5.07 -3.06
N ALA A 143 11.82 -4.91 -1.76
CA ALA A 143 13.05 -4.32 -1.29
C ALA A 143 14.22 -5.27 -1.62
N VAL A 144 15.28 -4.71 -2.18
CA VAL A 144 16.51 -5.45 -2.39
C VAL A 144 17.36 -5.28 -1.14
N GLU A 145 17.82 -6.38 -0.56
CA GLU A 145 18.74 -6.29 0.56
C GLU A 145 19.94 -5.47 0.13
N GLY A 146 20.10 -4.33 0.79
CA GLY A 146 21.26 -3.51 0.55
C GLY A 146 22.51 -4.28 0.90
N ASP A 147 23.60 -3.94 0.24
CA ASP A 147 24.90 -4.42 0.65
C ASP A 147 25.04 -4.23 2.16
N ALA A 148 25.45 -5.27 2.84
CA ALA A 148 25.68 -5.24 4.27
C ALA A 148 26.85 -4.35 4.65
N SER A 149 27.33 -3.61 3.68
CA SER A 149 28.39 -2.62 3.92
C SER A 149 27.84 -1.35 4.49
#